data_a55fc4585ae2c9e3addfb05939b8f6d9
#
_entry.id   a55fc4585ae2c9e3addfb05939b8f6d9
#
_cell.length_a   1.000
_cell.length_b   1.000
_cell.length_c   1.000
_cell.angle_alpha   90.00
_cell.angle_beta   90.00
_cell.angle_gamma   90.00
#
_symmetry.space_group_name_H-M   'P 1'
#
loop_
_entity.id
_entity.type
_entity.pdbx_description
1 polymer ?
#
loop_
_entity_poly.entity_id
_entity_poly.type
_entity_poly.pdbx_seq_one_letter_code
_entity_poly.pdbx_strand_id
1 'polypeptide(L)' 'MPKDKDLPYWYLRLKSLIQAKLGDKKGAIATAKESLALATKAGNGDYEKMNKDSIAEWSK' A
#
# COMPACT_ATOMS: atom_id res chain seq x y z
N MET A 1 -13.76 -13.03 7.73
CA MET A 1 -12.66 -12.40 7.00
C MET A 1 -12.02 -11.32 7.83
N PRO A 2 -10.69 -11.21 7.82
CA PRO A 2 -10.04 -10.12 8.56
C PRO A 2 -10.40 -8.78 7.92
N LYS A 3 -10.49 -7.76 8.76
CA LYS A 3 -10.72 -6.41 8.29
C LYS A 3 -9.43 -5.87 7.66
N ASP A 4 -9.55 -4.93 6.72
CA ASP A 4 -8.38 -4.39 6.03
C ASP A 4 -7.32 -3.87 7.02
N LYS A 5 -7.75 -3.23 8.11
CA LYS A 5 -6.81 -2.69 9.10
C LYS A 5 -6.05 -3.77 9.87
N ASP A 6 -6.53 -5.02 9.82
CA ASP A 6 -5.89 -6.15 10.48
C ASP A 6 -4.97 -6.92 9.54
N LEU A 7 -4.90 -6.53 8.28
CA LEU A 7 -4.05 -7.19 7.29
C LEU A 7 -2.61 -6.70 7.40
N PRO A 8 -1.63 -7.57 7.13
CA PRO A 8 -0.23 -7.16 7.16
C PRO A 8 0.09 -6.21 5.99
N TYR A 9 1.13 -5.38 6.18
CA TYR A 9 1.51 -4.39 5.17
C TYR A 9 1.90 -5.01 3.84
N TRP A 10 2.51 -6.20 3.83
CA TRP A 10 2.88 -6.86 2.58
C TRP A 10 1.64 -7.27 1.78
N TYR A 11 0.58 -7.67 2.46
CA TYR A 11 -0.69 -8.00 1.80
C TYR A 11 -1.33 -6.75 1.21
N LEU A 12 -1.36 -5.67 2.00
CA LEU A 12 -1.93 -4.40 1.55
C LEU A 12 -1.16 -3.85 0.35
N ARG A 13 0.17 -4.01 0.35
CA ARG A 13 0.95 -3.60 -0.81
C ARG A 13 0.55 -4.40 -2.05
N LEU A 14 0.43 -5.72 -1.92
CA LEU A 14 0.00 -6.57 -3.03
C LEU A 14 -1.38 -6.13 -3.54
N LYS A 15 -2.31 -5.88 -2.63
CA LYS A 15 -3.64 -5.41 -2.97
C LYS A 15 -3.58 -4.09 -3.74
N SER A 16 -2.73 -3.16 -3.30
CA SER A 16 -2.59 -1.86 -3.97
C SER A 16 -2.07 -2.02 -5.40
N LEU A 17 -1.12 -2.92 -5.62
CA LEU A 17 -0.58 -3.18 -6.95
C LEU A 17 -1.67 -3.75 -7.89
N ILE A 18 -2.50 -4.64 -7.37
CA ILE A 18 -3.61 -5.21 -8.14
C ILE A 18 -4.62 -4.11 -8.48
N GLN A 19 -4.99 -3.28 -7.53
CA GLN A 19 -5.91 -2.17 -7.76
C GLN A 19 -5.39 -1.23 -8.84
N ALA A 20 -4.11 -0.88 -8.77
CA ALA A 20 -3.50 0.00 -9.77
C ALA A 20 -3.54 -0.63 -11.16
N LYS A 21 -3.30 -1.93 -11.23
CA LYS A 21 -3.33 -2.66 -12.51
C LYS A 21 -4.73 -2.70 -13.12
N LEU A 22 -5.75 -2.71 -12.26
CA LEU A 22 -7.14 -2.69 -12.71
C LEU A 22 -7.63 -1.29 -13.05
N GLY A 23 -6.78 -0.28 -12.91
CA GLY A 23 -7.14 1.09 -13.20
C GLY A 23 -7.70 1.87 -12.01
N ASP A 24 -7.73 1.26 -10.83
CA ASP A 24 -8.23 1.91 -9.61
C ASP A 24 -7.08 2.58 -8.86
N LYS A 25 -6.56 3.66 -9.44
CA LYS A 25 -5.43 4.36 -8.84
C LYS A 25 -5.76 4.97 -7.49
N LYS A 26 -6.96 5.53 -7.34
CA LYS A 26 -7.37 6.11 -6.06
C LYS A 26 -7.41 5.08 -4.96
N GLY A 27 -8.00 3.92 -5.24
CA GLY A 27 -8.03 2.81 -4.31
C GLY A 27 -6.64 2.29 -4.01
N ALA A 28 -5.79 2.18 -5.04
CA ALA A 28 -4.42 1.74 -4.89
C ALA A 28 -3.63 2.67 -3.97
N ILE A 29 -3.79 3.98 -4.14
CA ILE A 29 -3.11 4.97 -3.29
C ILE A 29 -3.58 4.85 -1.85
N ALA A 30 -4.89 4.73 -1.62
CA ALA A 30 -5.44 4.58 -0.28
C ALA A 30 -4.88 3.32 0.41
N THR A 31 -4.87 2.20 -0.31
CA THR A 31 -4.36 0.94 0.21
C THR A 31 -2.86 1.01 0.47
N ALA A 32 -2.11 1.65 -0.44
CA ALA A 32 -0.67 1.82 -0.27
C ALA A 32 -0.34 2.71 0.93
N LYS A 33 -1.16 3.71 1.21
CA LYS A 33 -0.96 4.55 2.40
C LYS A 33 -1.15 3.75 3.68
N GLU A 34 -2.11 2.84 3.71
CA GLU A 34 -2.29 1.95 4.85
C GLU A 34 -1.09 1.03 5.02
N SER A 35 -0.61 0.45 3.92
CA SER A 35 0.59 -0.38 3.94
C SER A 35 1.79 0.42 4.43
N LEU A 36 1.94 1.65 3.97
CA LEU A 36 3.03 2.54 4.39
C LEU A 36 3.00 2.77 5.90
N ALA A 37 1.82 3.09 6.44
CA ALA A 37 1.68 3.35 7.87
C ALA A 37 2.08 2.11 8.69
N LEU A 38 1.63 0.93 8.27
CA LEU A 38 1.96 -0.30 8.97
C LEU A 38 3.44 -0.66 8.84
N ALA A 39 4.02 -0.44 7.65
CA ALA A 39 5.45 -0.69 7.43
C ALA A 39 6.30 0.24 8.29
N THR A 40 5.92 1.50 8.41
CA THR A 40 6.59 2.47 9.27
C THR A 40 6.53 2.03 10.72
N LYS A 41 5.35 1.59 11.16
CA LYS A 41 5.15 1.11 12.52
C LYS A 41 5.98 -0.14 12.80
N ALA A 42 6.13 -0.99 11.81
CA ALA A 42 6.93 -2.22 11.93
C ALA A 42 8.44 -1.96 11.78
N GLY A 43 8.83 -0.76 11.38
CA GLY A 43 10.23 -0.42 11.17
C GLY A 43 10.80 -1.00 9.88
N ASN A 44 9.94 -1.31 8.89
CA ASN A 44 10.39 -1.88 7.63
C ASN A 44 10.60 -0.78 6.59
N GLY A 45 11.81 -0.23 6.54
CA GLY A 45 12.16 0.86 5.65
C GLY A 45 12.03 0.52 4.17
N ASP A 46 12.26 -0.74 3.80
CA ASP A 46 12.15 -1.17 2.40
C ASP A 46 10.71 -1.06 1.89
N TYR A 47 9.76 -1.58 2.65
CA TYR A 47 8.34 -1.48 2.29
C TYR A 47 7.85 -0.04 2.36
N GLU A 48 8.33 0.71 3.34
CA GLU A 48 8.01 2.13 3.45
C GLU A 48 8.40 2.88 2.17
N LYS A 49 9.64 2.68 1.71
CA LYS A 49 10.13 3.30 0.50
C LYS A 49 9.34 2.85 -0.73
N MET A 50 9.09 1.55 -0.86
CA MET A 50 8.35 1.02 -1.99
C MET A 50 6.94 1.60 -2.08
N ASN A 51 6.27 1.72 -0.94
CA ASN A 51 4.92 2.28 -0.90
C ASN A 51 4.92 3.77 -1.25
N LYS A 52 5.90 4.53 -0.75
CA LYS A 52 6.04 5.94 -1.10
C LYS A 52 6.25 6.13 -2.59
N ASP A 53 7.11 5.32 -3.19
CA ASP A 53 7.39 5.38 -4.62
C ASP A 53 6.13 5.05 -5.43
N SER A 54 5.39 4.03 -5.02
CA SER A 54 4.15 3.65 -5.70
C SER A 54 3.10 4.75 -5.60
N ILE A 55 2.94 5.34 -4.43
CA ILE A 55 1.98 6.44 -4.23
C ILE A 55 2.33 7.61 -5.14
N ALA A 56 3.61 7.98 -5.20
CA ALA A 56 4.06 9.06 -6.06
C ALA A 56 3.77 8.76 -7.54
N GLU A 57 4.02 7.52 -7.95
CA GLU A 57 3.77 7.08 -9.33
C GLU A 57 2.29 7.17 -9.68
N TRP A 58 1.43 6.70 -8.79
CA TRP A 58 0.00 6.67 -9.06
C TRP A 58 -0.67 8.03 -8.90
N SER A 59 0.01 8.98 -8.28
CA SER A 59 -0.50 10.34 -8.09
C SER A 59 -0.21 11.27 -9.26
N LYS A 60 0.52 10.79 -10.24
CA LYS A 60 0.86 11.61 -11.44
C LYS A 60 -0.36 11.87 -12.32
#